data_0d0317a36a942455e66c263bb1dcb143
#
_entry.id   0d0317a36a942455e66c263bb1dcb143
#
_cell.length_a   1.000
_cell.length_b   1.000
_cell.length_c   1.000
_cell.angle_alpha   90.00
_cell.angle_beta   90.00
_cell.angle_gamma   90.00
#
_symmetry.space_group_name_H-M   'P 1'
#
loop_
_entity.id
_entity.type
_entity.pdbx_description
1 polymer ?
#
loop_
_entity_poly.entity_id
_entity_poly.type
_entity_poly.pdbx_seq_one_letter_code
_entity_poly.pdbx_strand_id
1 'polypeptide(L)'
;MSDSPITVVVEFEVETQTSSRDEWLQAWKGRADDAFEHEPFAPAYEAAVSVEDESRVLVFERYENGDAGLQEHMERPSHRELGELMGARRMIKRRTLANIADDVPDYGWWARPEHASPGYLADCPLIMLCMRFADAAQRNRFIELSGEHARYCLTAEPGTLVYSGAIARDDLESTSPLAAGDLVFLMVCTDDAAVEKHATDPNHLALGEKLSAAGVEIESAVTYQYRTTGLGFLWR
;
A
#
# COMPACT_ATOMS: atom_id res chain seq x y z
N MET A 1 17.64 9.44 9.29
CA MET A 1 16.18 9.55 9.13
C MET A 1 15.94 10.27 7.82
N SER A 2 15.05 9.77 6.99
CA SER A 2 14.70 10.40 5.70
C SER A 2 13.58 11.41 5.93
N ASP A 3 13.70 12.58 5.30
CA ASP A 3 12.63 13.60 5.25
C ASP A 3 11.74 13.38 4.00
N SER A 4 12.09 12.42 3.13
CA SER A 4 11.30 12.07 1.95
C SER A 4 10.08 11.24 2.34
N PRO A 5 8.97 11.36 1.60
CA PRO A 5 7.78 10.56 1.87
C PRO A 5 8.09 9.06 1.88
N ILE A 6 7.40 8.36 2.77
CA ILE A 6 7.47 6.90 2.90
C ILE A 6 6.10 6.26 2.87
N THR A 7 6.07 5.05 2.36
CA THR A 7 4.93 4.13 2.43
C THR A 7 5.26 2.99 3.39
N VAL A 8 4.34 2.66 4.28
CA VAL A 8 4.45 1.52 5.18
C VAL A 8 3.36 0.52 4.83
N VAL A 9 3.73 -0.74 4.73
CA VAL A 9 2.80 -1.85 4.47
C VAL A 9 3.01 -2.93 5.53
N VAL A 10 1.92 -3.28 6.23
CA VAL A 10 1.93 -4.33 7.25
C VAL A 10 0.74 -5.26 7.03
N GLU A 11 1.01 -6.54 6.79
CA GLU A 11 -0.06 -7.54 6.71
C GLU A 11 -0.07 -8.40 7.96
N PHE A 12 -1.25 -8.57 8.54
CA PHE A 12 -1.52 -9.40 9.72
C PHE A 12 -2.34 -10.61 9.33
N GLU A 13 -1.96 -11.78 9.85
CA GLU A 13 -2.83 -12.94 9.95
C GLU A 13 -3.56 -12.89 11.31
N VAL A 14 -4.87 -12.67 11.29
CA VAL A 14 -5.71 -12.60 12.49
C VAL A 14 -5.82 -13.98 13.12
N GLU A 15 -5.77 -14.07 14.46
CA GLU A 15 -5.94 -15.32 15.20
C GLU A 15 -7.45 -15.66 15.33
N THR A 16 -7.92 -16.50 14.42
CA THR A 16 -9.36 -16.82 14.31
C THR A 16 -9.91 -17.71 15.43
N GLN A 17 -9.05 -18.27 16.29
CA GLN A 17 -9.49 -19.03 17.48
C GLN A 17 -9.89 -18.13 18.66
N THR A 18 -9.35 -16.91 18.72
CA THR A 18 -9.55 -15.98 19.83
C THR A 18 -10.23 -14.68 19.44
N SER A 19 -10.30 -14.39 18.14
CA SER A 19 -10.88 -13.16 17.61
C SER A 19 -11.47 -13.40 16.21
N SER A 20 -12.06 -12.37 15.62
CA SER A 20 -12.45 -12.35 14.22
C SER A 20 -11.78 -11.18 13.50
N ARG A 21 -11.78 -11.23 12.18
CA ARG A 21 -11.32 -10.10 11.35
C ARG A 21 -12.11 -8.83 11.66
N ASP A 22 -13.43 -8.95 11.83
CA ASP A 22 -14.28 -7.79 12.09
C ASP A 22 -14.00 -7.17 13.46
N GLU A 23 -13.73 -8.00 14.50
CA GLU A 23 -13.30 -7.49 15.81
C GLU A 23 -11.95 -6.78 15.72
N TRP A 24 -11.01 -7.31 14.92
CA TRP A 24 -9.72 -6.67 14.66
C TRP A 24 -9.92 -5.31 13.98
N LEU A 25 -10.73 -5.25 12.93
CA LEU A 25 -11.03 -4.03 12.18
C LEU A 25 -11.73 -2.97 13.06
N GLN A 26 -12.65 -3.37 13.92
CA GLN A 26 -13.31 -2.47 14.87
C GLN A 26 -12.31 -1.90 15.90
N ALA A 27 -11.38 -2.73 16.39
CA ALA A 27 -10.33 -2.25 17.29
C ALA A 27 -9.38 -1.26 16.57
N TRP A 28 -9.00 -1.56 15.32
CA TRP A 28 -8.12 -0.73 14.51
C TRP A 28 -8.78 0.61 14.12
N LYS A 29 -10.08 0.64 13.90
CA LYS A 29 -10.82 1.85 13.48
C LYS A 29 -10.58 3.04 14.41
N GLY A 30 -10.59 2.84 15.72
CA GLY A 30 -10.35 3.92 16.69
C GLY A 30 -8.96 4.57 16.49
N ARG A 31 -7.97 3.78 16.10
CA ARG A 31 -6.64 4.30 15.75
C ARG A 31 -6.65 5.09 14.43
N ALA A 32 -7.43 4.61 13.44
CA ALA A 32 -7.56 5.32 12.17
C ALA A 32 -8.26 6.67 12.33
N ASP A 33 -9.30 6.72 13.16
CA ASP A 33 -10.00 7.98 13.49
C ASP A 33 -9.04 8.98 14.18
N ASP A 34 -8.24 8.53 15.16
CA ASP A 34 -7.23 9.37 15.82
C ASP A 34 -6.16 9.86 14.84
N ALA A 35 -5.71 9.01 13.91
CA ALA A 35 -4.75 9.42 12.87
C ALA A 35 -5.36 10.49 11.97
N PHE A 36 -6.60 10.34 11.55
CA PHE A 36 -7.28 11.33 10.73
C PHE A 36 -7.38 12.69 11.43
N GLU A 37 -7.71 12.70 12.73
CA GLU A 37 -7.91 13.94 13.48
C GLU A 37 -6.59 14.67 13.84
N HIS A 38 -5.51 13.89 14.08
CA HIS A 38 -4.33 14.44 14.74
C HIS A 38 -3.01 14.28 13.97
N GLU A 39 -2.98 13.55 12.86
CA GLU A 39 -1.77 13.29 12.08
C GLU A 39 -1.87 13.87 10.66
N PRO A 40 -1.83 15.20 10.50
CA PRO A 40 -1.97 15.86 9.19
C PRO A 40 -0.88 15.45 8.18
N PHE A 41 0.24 14.90 8.67
CA PHE A 41 1.36 14.38 7.88
C PHE A 41 1.12 12.97 7.34
N ALA A 42 0.05 12.29 7.76
CA ALA A 42 -0.37 10.98 7.24
C ALA A 42 -1.53 11.17 6.24
N PRO A 43 -1.26 11.34 4.93
CA PRO A 43 -2.31 11.54 3.93
C PRO A 43 -3.12 10.28 3.63
N ALA A 44 -2.59 9.09 3.89
CA ALA A 44 -3.28 7.81 3.73
C ALA A 44 -3.02 6.90 4.94
N TYR A 45 -4.08 6.27 5.43
CA TYR A 45 -4.06 5.24 6.47
C TYR A 45 -5.31 4.38 6.33
N GLU A 46 -5.20 3.22 5.68
CA GLU A 46 -6.36 2.38 5.38
C GLU A 46 -6.05 0.91 5.69
N ALA A 47 -7.07 0.17 6.10
CA ALA A 47 -7.03 -1.28 6.20
C ALA A 47 -7.75 -1.92 5.01
N ALA A 48 -7.18 -2.99 4.49
CA ALA A 48 -7.78 -3.75 3.39
C ALA A 48 -7.78 -5.24 3.71
N VAL A 49 -8.82 -5.94 3.31
CA VAL A 49 -8.98 -7.37 3.57
C VAL A 49 -8.56 -8.18 2.35
N SER A 50 -7.81 -9.25 2.58
CA SER A 50 -7.37 -10.13 1.50
C SER A 50 -8.55 -10.81 0.81
N VAL A 51 -8.49 -10.89 -0.51
CA VAL A 51 -9.46 -11.63 -1.34
C VAL A 51 -9.21 -13.14 -1.26
N GLU A 52 -7.97 -13.55 -1.05
CA GLU A 52 -7.55 -14.96 -1.07
C GLU A 52 -7.64 -15.64 0.29
N ASP A 53 -7.49 -14.88 1.39
CA ASP A 53 -7.42 -15.41 2.76
C ASP A 53 -8.18 -14.49 3.72
N GLU A 54 -9.35 -14.95 4.17
CA GLU A 54 -10.24 -14.19 5.05
C GLU A 54 -9.60 -13.81 6.40
N SER A 55 -8.52 -14.48 6.81
CA SER A 55 -7.79 -14.17 8.04
C SER A 55 -6.79 -13.02 7.87
N ARG A 56 -6.50 -12.58 6.64
CA ARG A 56 -5.46 -11.57 6.38
C ARG A 56 -6.02 -10.18 6.23
N VAL A 57 -5.35 -9.24 6.87
CA VAL A 57 -5.63 -7.80 6.78
C VAL A 57 -4.32 -7.07 6.49
N LEU A 58 -4.31 -6.29 5.43
CA LEU A 58 -3.25 -5.35 5.10
C LEU A 58 -3.59 -3.99 5.71
N VAL A 59 -2.66 -3.37 6.40
CA VAL A 59 -2.67 -1.94 6.71
C VAL A 59 -1.62 -1.29 5.83
N PHE A 60 -1.99 -0.26 5.11
CA PHE A 60 -1.05 0.58 4.38
C PHE A 60 -1.19 2.03 4.80
N GLU A 61 -0.07 2.69 4.87
CA GLU A 61 0.10 4.01 5.46
C GLU A 61 1.07 4.83 4.61
N ARG A 62 0.86 6.13 4.56
CA ARG A 62 1.81 7.04 3.93
C ARG A 62 2.11 8.21 4.85
N TYR A 63 3.39 8.59 4.92
CA TYR A 63 3.89 9.70 5.74
C TYR A 63 4.66 10.69 4.86
N GLU A 64 4.16 11.91 4.72
CA GLU A 64 4.79 12.95 3.88
C GLU A 64 6.10 13.49 4.47
N ASN A 65 6.24 13.45 5.78
CA ASN A 65 7.44 13.86 6.52
C ASN A 65 8.37 12.69 6.87
N GLY A 66 8.22 11.56 6.16
CA GLY A 66 9.13 10.42 6.25
C GLY A 66 9.19 9.76 7.62
N ASP A 67 10.41 9.41 8.05
CA ASP A 67 10.64 8.70 9.32
C ASP A 67 10.11 9.45 10.54
N ALA A 68 10.13 10.78 10.52
CA ALA A 68 9.62 11.59 11.64
C ALA A 68 8.11 11.39 11.82
N GLY A 69 7.35 11.31 10.73
CA GLY A 69 5.91 11.03 10.78
C GLY A 69 5.60 9.64 11.28
N LEU A 70 6.32 8.64 10.82
CA LEU A 70 6.17 7.27 11.31
C LEU A 70 6.50 7.19 12.82
N GLN A 71 7.55 7.86 13.26
CA GLN A 71 7.90 7.89 14.68
C GLN A 71 6.79 8.54 15.51
N GLU A 72 6.28 9.71 15.10
CA GLU A 72 5.18 10.41 15.77
C GLU A 72 3.93 9.53 15.84
N HIS A 73 3.57 8.85 14.73
CA HIS A 73 2.47 7.89 14.66
C HIS A 73 2.62 6.77 15.70
N MET A 74 3.79 6.14 15.78
CA MET A 74 4.05 5.04 16.71
C MET A 74 4.06 5.47 18.19
N GLU A 75 4.44 6.71 18.48
CA GLU A 75 4.50 7.26 19.84
C GLU A 75 3.12 7.68 20.38
N ARG A 76 2.09 7.78 19.53
CA ARG A 76 0.76 8.16 19.97
C ARG A 76 0.17 7.19 20.99
N PRO A 77 -0.56 7.72 22.02
CA PRO A 77 -1.25 6.86 23.00
C PRO A 77 -2.18 5.84 22.34
N SER A 78 -2.98 6.25 21.34
CA SER A 78 -3.90 5.40 20.59
C SER A 78 -3.21 4.22 19.88
N HIS A 79 -1.97 4.40 19.40
CA HIS A 79 -1.19 3.32 18.78
C HIS A 79 -0.78 2.27 19.83
N ARG A 80 -0.31 2.70 21.01
CA ARG A 80 0.05 1.80 22.11
C ARG A 80 -1.17 1.06 22.65
N GLU A 81 -2.26 1.77 22.88
CA GLU A 81 -3.53 1.21 23.35
C GLU A 81 -4.06 0.13 22.40
N LEU A 82 -3.98 0.37 21.09
CA LEU A 82 -4.32 -0.64 20.08
C LEU A 82 -3.44 -1.88 20.21
N GLY A 83 -2.10 -1.70 20.32
CA GLY A 83 -1.15 -2.80 20.49
C GLY A 83 -1.42 -3.61 21.76
N GLU A 84 -1.69 -2.95 22.88
CA GLU A 84 -2.03 -3.57 24.16
C GLU A 84 -3.35 -4.36 24.05
N LEU A 85 -4.38 -3.79 23.43
CA LEU A 85 -5.67 -4.44 23.21
C LEU A 85 -5.53 -5.69 22.35
N MET A 86 -4.82 -5.58 21.22
CA MET A 86 -4.60 -6.70 20.32
C MET A 86 -3.79 -7.82 20.99
N GLY A 87 -2.78 -7.46 21.78
CA GLY A 87 -1.99 -8.42 22.55
C GLY A 87 -2.80 -9.11 23.64
N ALA A 88 -3.55 -8.35 24.45
CA ALA A 88 -4.37 -8.88 25.54
C ALA A 88 -5.46 -9.85 25.05
N ARG A 89 -6.04 -9.57 23.89
CA ARG A 89 -7.05 -10.42 23.24
C ARG A 89 -6.47 -11.49 22.32
N ARG A 90 -5.15 -11.52 22.12
CA ARG A 90 -4.48 -12.42 21.17
C ARG A 90 -5.10 -12.38 19.78
N MET A 91 -5.30 -11.16 19.25
CA MET A 91 -6.01 -10.94 17.99
C MET A 91 -5.14 -11.21 16.76
N ILE A 92 -3.83 -11.23 16.93
CA ILE A 92 -2.85 -11.43 15.84
C ILE A 92 -2.14 -12.76 16.05
N LYS A 93 -2.14 -13.60 15.04
CA LYS A 93 -1.35 -14.84 14.99
C LYS A 93 0.09 -14.55 14.60
N ARG A 94 0.29 -13.73 13.57
CA ARG A 94 1.60 -13.25 13.11
C ARG A 94 1.45 -12.07 12.16
N ARG A 95 2.55 -11.36 11.94
CA ARG A 95 2.71 -10.48 10.78
C ARG A 95 3.27 -11.32 9.63
N THR A 96 2.71 -11.18 8.45
CA THR A 96 3.11 -11.91 7.25
C THR A 96 3.91 -11.03 6.28
N LEU A 97 3.79 -9.70 6.46
CA LEU A 97 4.57 -8.69 5.77
C LEU A 97 4.69 -7.47 6.68
N ALA A 98 5.85 -6.86 6.74
CA ALA A 98 6.06 -5.59 7.42
C ALA A 98 7.28 -4.88 6.82
N ASN A 99 7.05 -3.84 6.02
CA ASN A 99 8.11 -3.08 5.35
C ASN A 99 7.83 -1.59 5.39
N ILE A 100 8.91 -0.83 5.50
CA ILE A 100 8.96 0.60 5.19
C ILE A 100 9.56 0.72 3.80
N ALA A 101 8.99 1.57 2.95
CA ALA A 101 9.49 1.81 1.61
C ALA A 101 9.60 3.32 1.34
N ASP A 102 10.67 3.73 0.67
CA ASP A 102 10.85 5.11 0.21
C ASP A 102 10.01 5.34 -1.05
N ASP A 103 9.11 6.33 -1.01
CA ASP A 103 8.30 6.67 -2.18
C ASP A 103 9.20 7.06 -3.36
N VAL A 104 8.87 6.57 -4.54
CA VAL A 104 9.57 6.97 -5.77
C VAL A 104 9.09 8.37 -6.16
N PRO A 105 9.98 9.38 -6.18
CA PRO A 105 9.60 10.74 -6.52
C PRO A 105 8.94 10.83 -7.90
N ASP A 106 7.87 11.61 -8.01
CA ASP A 106 7.14 11.88 -9.25
C ASP A 106 6.58 10.62 -9.95
N TYR A 107 6.42 9.53 -9.21
CA TYR A 107 5.88 8.27 -9.71
C TYR A 107 4.47 8.02 -9.19
N GLY A 108 3.46 8.23 -10.06
CA GLY A 108 2.07 8.00 -9.70
C GLY A 108 1.45 9.11 -8.82
N TRP A 109 0.46 8.72 -8.02
CA TRP A 109 -0.29 9.63 -7.14
C TRP A 109 -0.96 8.87 -5.99
N TRP A 110 -1.18 9.57 -4.86
CA TRP A 110 -2.01 9.11 -3.76
C TRP A 110 -3.40 9.75 -3.74
N ALA A 111 -3.53 10.95 -4.27
CA ALA A 111 -4.80 11.62 -4.46
C ALA A 111 -4.83 12.26 -5.84
N ARG A 112 -5.97 12.18 -6.51
CA ARG A 112 -6.18 12.88 -7.78
C ARG A 112 -6.51 14.35 -7.53
N PRO A 113 -6.19 15.25 -8.48
CA PRO A 113 -6.50 16.69 -8.32
C PRO A 113 -7.98 16.99 -8.08
N GLU A 114 -8.87 16.13 -8.58
CA GLU A 114 -10.32 16.26 -8.40
C GLU A 114 -10.85 15.75 -7.06
N HIS A 115 -10.03 15.10 -6.24
CA HIS A 115 -10.42 14.59 -4.92
C HIS A 115 -10.54 15.74 -3.91
N ALA A 116 -11.75 16.31 -3.78
CA ALA A 116 -12.03 17.43 -2.90
C ALA A 116 -12.42 17.03 -1.47
N SER A 117 -12.65 15.74 -1.22
CA SER A 117 -13.07 15.21 0.08
C SER A 117 -12.22 14.01 0.46
N PRO A 118 -12.04 13.71 1.76
CA PRO A 118 -11.31 12.53 2.21
C PRO A 118 -11.88 11.24 1.62
N GLY A 119 -11.00 10.32 1.27
CA GLY A 119 -11.34 9.06 0.61
C GLY A 119 -11.69 7.93 1.58
N TYR A 120 -12.88 7.94 2.17
CA TYR A 120 -13.43 6.84 2.94
C TYR A 120 -14.19 5.86 2.02
N LEU A 121 -13.48 4.99 1.33
CA LEU A 121 -14.05 4.13 0.30
C LEU A 121 -13.92 2.65 0.67
N ALA A 122 -15.06 1.98 0.87
CA ALA A 122 -15.12 0.55 1.12
C ALA A 122 -15.28 -0.26 -0.17
N ASP A 123 -14.83 -1.51 -0.13
CA ASP A 123 -14.95 -2.50 -1.21
C ASP A 123 -14.27 -2.13 -2.54
N CYS A 124 -13.33 -1.18 -2.48
CA CYS A 124 -12.50 -0.84 -3.63
C CYS A 124 -11.39 -1.90 -3.80
N PRO A 125 -11.18 -2.42 -5.03
CA PRO A 125 -10.03 -3.28 -5.30
C PRO A 125 -8.73 -2.56 -4.99
N LEU A 126 -7.88 -3.21 -4.19
CA LEU A 126 -6.51 -2.81 -3.94
C LEU A 126 -5.58 -3.90 -4.43
N ILE A 127 -4.68 -3.55 -5.31
CA ILE A 127 -3.64 -4.42 -5.84
C ILE A 127 -2.31 -3.95 -5.28
N MET A 128 -1.60 -4.85 -4.60
CA MET A 128 -0.21 -4.65 -4.20
C MET A 128 0.66 -5.58 -5.04
N LEU A 129 1.59 -5.01 -5.78
CA LEU A 129 2.55 -5.73 -6.60
C LEU A 129 3.95 -5.55 -6.01
N CYS A 130 4.59 -6.65 -5.66
CA CYS A 130 5.95 -6.69 -5.14
C CYS A 130 6.88 -7.23 -6.22
N MET A 131 7.87 -6.45 -6.63
CA MET A 131 8.76 -6.82 -7.73
C MET A 131 10.23 -6.79 -7.30
N ARG A 132 10.94 -7.85 -7.64
CA ARG A 132 12.40 -7.96 -7.47
C ARG A 132 13.10 -7.88 -8.79
N PHE A 133 14.22 -7.19 -8.82
CA PHE A 133 15.07 -6.99 -9.97
C PHE A 133 16.49 -7.47 -9.66
N ALA A 134 17.25 -7.87 -10.67
CA ALA A 134 18.62 -8.32 -10.52
C ALA A 134 19.52 -7.27 -9.85
N ASP A 135 19.25 -5.99 -10.12
CA ASP A 135 19.97 -4.87 -9.52
C ASP A 135 19.14 -3.57 -9.57
N ALA A 136 19.67 -2.53 -8.94
CA ALA A 136 19.07 -1.21 -8.91
C ALA A 136 18.97 -0.54 -10.31
N ALA A 137 19.83 -0.89 -11.26
CA ALA A 137 19.78 -0.32 -12.61
C ALA A 137 18.57 -0.84 -13.37
N GLN A 138 18.28 -2.14 -13.27
CA GLN A 138 17.10 -2.77 -13.85
C GLN A 138 15.82 -2.20 -13.24
N ARG A 139 15.76 -2.08 -11.92
CA ARG A 139 14.63 -1.45 -11.23
C ARG A 139 14.41 -0.01 -11.66
N ASN A 140 15.46 0.80 -11.70
CA ASN A 140 15.35 2.21 -12.08
C ASN A 140 14.92 2.36 -13.54
N ARG A 141 15.37 1.45 -14.42
CA ARG A 141 14.92 1.40 -15.81
C ARG A 141 13.44 1.06 -15.93
N PHE A 142 12.96 0.11 -15.10
CA PHE A 142 11.54 -0.18 -15.00
C PHE A 142 10.74 1.06 -14.56
N ILE A 143 11.17 1.74 -13.49
CA ILE A 143 10.52 2.95 -12.97
C ILE A 143 10.45 4.05 -14.04
N GLU A 144 11.52 4.30 -14.77
CA GLU A 144 11.56 5.28 -15.84
C GLU A 144 10.52 4.98 -16.93
N LEU A 145 10.48 3.75 -17.44
CA LEU A 145 9.60 3.34 -18.52
C LEU A 145 8.13 3.27 -18.08
N SER A 146 7.86 2.75 -16.89
CA SER A 146 6.50 2.66 -16.33
C SER A 146 5.97 4.01 -15.83
N GLY A 147 6.83 5.00 -15.54
CA GLY A 147 6.42 6.35 -15.17
C GLY A 147 5.66 7.08 -16.29
N GLU A 148 5.93 6.78 -17.58
CA GLU A 148 5.12 7.29 -18.70
C GLU A 148 3.70 6.72 -18.65
N HIS A 149 3.59 5.43 -18.36
CA HIS A 149 2.29 4.76 -18.21
C HIS A 149 1.54 5.30 -17.00
N ALA A 150 2.19 5.55 -15.88
CA ALA A 150 1.56 6.18 -14.71
C ALA A 150 0.93 7.53 -15.09
N ARG A 151 1.64 8.40 -15.80
CA ARG A 151 1.09 9.69 -16.29
C ARG A 151 -0.09 9.51 -17.24
N TYR A 152 -0.06 8.50 -18.10
CA TYR A 152 -1.21 8.16 -18.94
C TYR A 152 -2.41 7.75 -18.10
N CYS A 153 -2.25 6.84 -17.13
CA CYS A 153 -3.33 6.38 -16.26
C CYS A 153 -3.98 7.53 -15.48
N LEU A 154 -3.19 8.52 -15.03
CA LEU A 154 -3.74 9.70 -14.34
C LEU A 154 -4.79 10.44 -15.17
N THR A 155 -4.60 10.51 -16.49
CA THR A 155 -5.49 11.25 -17.39
C THR A 155 -6.55 10.40 -18.05
N ALA A 156 -6.27 9.12 -18.35
CA ALA A 156 -7.12 8.25 -19.15
C ALA A 156 -8.01 7.31 -18.32
N GLU A 157 -7.62 7.07 -17.04
CA GLU A 157 -8.25 6.08 -16.19
C GLU A 157 -8.82 6.70 -14.91
N PRO A 158 -9.94 7.42 -14.96
CA PRO A 158 -10.52 8.08 -13.78
C PRO A 158 -10.94 7.08 -12.67
N GLY A 159 -11.15 5.81 -13.02
CA GLY A 159 -11.43 4.73 -12.05
C GLY A 159 -10.21 4.26 -11.26
N THR A 160 -8.99 4.66 -11.63
CA THR A 160 -7.78 4.38 -10.84
C THR A 160 -7.59 5.51 -9.82
N LEU A 161 -7.87 5.24 -8.56
CA LEU A 161 -7.93 6.22 -7.47
C LEU A 161 -6.55 6.53 -6.89
N VAL A 162 -5.77 5.49 -6.65
CA VAL A 162 -4.38 5.54 -6.16
C VAL A 162 -3.50 4.74 -7.10
N TYR A 163 -2.33 5.25 -7.38
CA TYR A 163 -1.32 4.59 -8.19
C TYR A 163 0.06 5.04 -7.69
N SER A 164 0.77 4.21 -6.97
CA SER A 164 2.00 4.62 -6.29
C SER A 164 3.05 3.52 -6.33
N GLY A 165 4.30 3.90 -6.33
CA GLY A 165 5.44 3.00 -6.23
C GLY A 165 6.43 3.48 -5.19
N ALA A 166 6.97 2.53 -4.42
CA ALA A 166 7.95 2.78 -3.38
C ALA A 166 9.03 1.68 -3.37
N ILE A 167 10.23 2.00 -2.93
CA ILE A 167 11.36 1.06 -2.85
C ILE A 167 11.51 0.60 -1.41
N ALA A 168 11.34 -0.71 -1.20
CA ALA A 168 11.45 -1.32 0.12
C ALA A 168 12.84 -1.06 0.74
N ARG A 169 12.83 -0.68 2.01
CA ARG A 169 14.00 -0.64 2.88
C ARG A 169 14.28 -2.04 3.45
N ASP A 170 15.05 -2.10 4.51
CA ASP A 170 15.29 -3.36 5.22
C ASP A 170 13.98 -3.98 5.71
N ASP A 171 13.96 -5.31 5.76
CA ASP A 171 12.83 -6.06 6.31
C ASP A 171 12.67 -5.74 7.80
N LEU A 172 11.45 -5.42 8.21
CA LEU A 172 11.10 -5.31 9.63
C LEU A 172 10.84 -6.69 10.25
N GLU A 173 10.54 -7.69 9.41
CA GLU A 173 10.24 -9.06 9.81
C GLU A 173 10.96 -10.04 8.89
N SER A 174 11.65 -11.02 9.47
CA SER A 174 12.40 -12.04 8.71
C SER A 174 11.55 -12.93 7.80
N THR A 175 10.23 -12.88 7.92
CA THR A 175 9.27 -13.63 7.11
C THR A 175 8.66 -12.79 5.98
N SER A 176 9.01 -11.50 5.88
CA SER A 176 8.52 -10.64 4.81
C SER A 176 8.98 -11.16 3.44
N PRO A 177 8.09 -11.24 2.44
CA PRO A 177 8.47 -11.56 1.07
C PRO A 177 9.25 -10.44 0.38
N LEU A 178 9.23 -9.23 0.94
CA LEU A 178 9.94 -8.06 0.44
C LEU A 178 11.34 -7.98 1.04
N ALA A 179 12.33 -7.76 0.20
CA ALA A 179 13.69 -7.45 0.59
C ALA A 179 14.04 -5.99 0.29
N ALA A 180 15.10 -5.49 0.92
CA ALA A 180 15.61 -4.16 0.62
C ALA A 180 15.92 -4.01 -0.89
N GLY A 181 15.40 -2.96 -1.49
CA GLY A 181 15.54 -2.69 -2.92
C GLY A 181 14.42 -3.24 -3.80
N ASP A 182 13.51 -4.07 -3.29
CA ASP A 182 12.32 -4.49 -4.04
C ASP A 182 11.39 -3.28 -4.29
N LEU A 183 10.69 -3.27 -5.41
CA LEU A 183 9.67 -2.27 -5.71
C LEU A 183 8.31 -2.75 -5.20
N VAL A 184 7.69 -1.94 -4.37
CA VAL A 184 6.31 -2.11 -3.91
C VAL A 184 5.44 -1.14 -4.69
N PHE A 185 4.42 -1.67 -5.34
CA PHE A 185 3.46 -0.90 -6.09
C PHE A 185 2.07 -1.08 -5.49
N LEU A 186 1.36 0.01 -5.28
CA LEU A 186 0.00 0.03 -4.78
C LEU A 186 -0.93 0.71 -5.79
N MET A 187 -2.00 0.02 -6.15
CA MET A 187 -3.06 0.56 -6.99
C MET A 187 -4.41 0.31 -6.32
N VAL A 188 -5.24 1.36 -6.22
CA VAL A 188 -6.63 1.26 -5.77
C VAL A 188 -7.53 1.72 -6.90
N CYS A 189 -8.55 0.91 -7.21
CA CYS A 189 -9.53 1.20 -8.24
C CYS A 189 -10.94 1.36 -7.65
N THR A 190 -11.84 2.04 -8.36
CA THR A 190 -13.25 2.19 -7.95
C THR A 190 -13.97 0.86 -7.84
N ASP A 191 -13.69 -0.06 -8.77
CA ASP A 191 -14.37 -1.35 -8.93
C ASP A 191 -13.55 -2.31 -9.80
N ASP A 192 -14.02 -3.55 -9.95
CA ASP A 192 -13.38 -4.58 -10.77
C ASP A 192 -13.35 -4.22 -12.26
N ALA A 193 -14.33 -3.47 -12.75
CA ALA A 193 -14.34 -3.05 -14.15
C ALA A 193 -13.22 -2.04 -14.44
N ALA A 194 -12.87 -1.20 -13.48
CA ALA A 194 -11.71 -0.30 -13.59
C ALA A 194 -10.39 -1.08 -13.58
N VAL A 195 -10.28 -2.14 -12.78
CA VAL A 195 -9.11 -3.06 -12.79
C VAL A 195 -8.99 -3.75 -14.15
N GLU A 196 -10.08 -4.32 -14.68
CA GLU A 196 -10.09 -4.97 -15.99
C GLU A 196 -9.73 -4.00 -17.11
N LYS A 197 -10.29 -2.79 -17.07
CA LYS A 197 -9.98 -1.72 -18.03
C LYS A 197 -8.49 -1.39 -18.03
N HIS A 198 -7.88 -1.22 -16.84
CA HIS A 198 -6.44 -0.97 -16.71
C HIS A 198 -5.62 -2.12 -17.30
N ALA A 199 -5.92 -3.35 -16.91
CA ALA A 199 -5.17 -4.54 -17.33
C ALA A 199 -5.26 -4.82 -18.85
N THR A 200 -6.35 -4.42 -19.50
CA THR A 200 -6.60 -4.63 -20.94
C THR A 200 -6.32 -3.39 -21.79
N ASP A 201 -5.95 -2.26 -21.18
CA ASP A 201 -5.65 -1.02 -21.90
C ASP A 201 -4.45 -1.22 -22.86
N PRO A 202 -4.56 -0.80 -24.12
CA PRO A 202 -3.45 -0.92 -25.08
C PRO A 202 -2.14 -0.25 -24.63
N ASN A 203 -2.22 0.82 -23.83
CA ASN A 203 -1.03 1.49 -23.29
C ASN A 203 -0.36 0.63 -22.21
N HIS A 204 -1.16 -0.06 -21.37
CA HIS A 204 -0.65 -1.02 -20.39
C HIS A 204 0.04 -2.20 -21.09
N LEU A 205 -0.58 -2.78 -22.11
CA LEU A 205 0.00 -3.88 -22.89
C LEU A 205 1.30 -3.45 -23.60
N ALA A 206 1.33 -2.24 -24.17
CA ALA A 206 2.51 -1.68 -24.82
C ALA A 206 3.67 -1.42 -23.83
N LEU A 207 3.38 -1.22 -22.53
CA LEU A 207 4.42 -1.13 -21.50
C LEU A 207 5.22 -2.44 -21.42
N GLY A 208 4.54 -3.60 -21.44
CA GLY A 208 5.21 -4.91 -21.43
C GLY A 208 6.19 -5.08 -22.62
N GLU A 209 5.77 -4.64 -23.82
CA GLU A 209 6.62 -4.67 -25.01
C GLU A 209 7.83 -3.72 -24.87
N LYS A 210 7.63 -2.51 -24.33
CA LYS A 210 8.71 -1.53 -24.07
C LYS A 210 9.72 -2.07 -23.06
N LEU A 211 9.26 -2.68 -21.96
CA LEU A 211 10.13 -3.28 -20.95
C LEU A 211 10.97 -4.42 -21.53
N SER A 212 10.35 -5.31 -22.31
CA SER A 212 11.03 -6.40 -23.00
C SER A 212 12.06 -5.89 -23.99
N ALA A 213 11.71 -4.91 -24.83
CA ALA A 213 12.62 -4.31 -25.81
C ALA A 213 13.81 -3.58 -25.14
N ALA A 214 13.61 -3.04 -23.93
CA ALA A 214 14.65 -2.40 -23.14
C ALA A 214 15.53 -3.38 -22.35
N GLY A 215 15.24 -4.69 -22.41
CA GLY A 215 15.96 -5.73 -21.68
C GLY A 215 15.75 -5.66 -20.16
N VAL A 216 14.60 -5.15 -19.71
CA VAL A 216 14.26 -5.13 -18.27
C VAL A 216 13.86 -6.54 -17.83
N GLU A 217 14.63 -7.08 -16.89
CA GLU A 217 14.41 -8.41 -16.33
C GLU A 217 13.86 -8.29 -14.91
N ILE A 218 12.66 -8.83 -14.70
CA ILE A 218 12.02 -8.95 -13.38
C ILE A 218 12.29 -10.38 -12.88
N GLU A 219 13.06 -10.52 -11.81
CA GLU A 219 13.38 -11.83 -11.22
C GLU A 219 12.17 -12.49 -10.57
N SER A 220 11.35 -11.69 -9.88
CA SER A 220 10.08 -12.14 -9.32
C SER A 220 9.05 -11.01 -9.27
N ALA A 221 7.80 -11.37 -9.49
CA ALA A 221 6.66 -10.49 -9.32
C ALA A 221 5.56 -11.25 -8.57
N VAL A 222 5.14 -10.72 -7.42
CA VAL A 222 4.05 -11.31 -6.63
C VAL A 222 2.96 -10.27 -6.50
N THR A 223 1.75 -10.66 -6.88
CA THR A 223 0.55 -9.82 -6.79
C THR A 223 -0.32 -10.26 -5.63
N TYR A 224 -0.70 -9.33 -4.78
CA TYR A 224 -1.65 -9.52 -3.71
C TYR A 224 -2.91 -8.70 -4.01
N GLN A 225 -4.07 -9.28 -3.73
CA GLN A 225 -5.36 -8.64 -3.97
C GLN A 225 -6.12 -8.47 -2.66
N TYR A 226 -6.62 -7.26 -2.46
CA TYR A 226 -7.38 -6.87 -1.28
C TYR A 226 -8.61 -6.06 -1.68
N ARG A 227 -9.48 -5.84 -0.68
CA ARG A 227 -10.59 -4.88 -0.73
C ARG A 227 -10.44 -3.88 0.41
N THR A 228 -10.53 -2.60 0.13
CA THR A 228 -10.51 -1.55 1.16
C THR A 228 -11.70 -1.68 2.08
N THR A 229 -11.54 -1.30 3.34
CA THR A 229 -12.63 -1.38 4.33
C THR A 229 -13.42 -0.09 4.46
N GLY A 230 -12.85 1.05 4.07
CA GLY A 230 -13.41 2.39 4.28
C GLY A 230 -13.47 2.79 5.75
N LEU A 231 -12.79 2.04 6.63
CA LEU A 231 -12.68 2.37 8.05
C LEU A 231 -11.56 3.35 8.34
N GLY A 232 -10.58 3.41 7.46
CA GLY A 232 -9.54 4.43 7.41
C GLY A 232 -9.76 5.40 6.24
N PHE A 233 -8.68 5.95 5.70
CA PHE A 233 -8.75 6.91 4.59
C PHE A 233 -7.65 6.66 3.55
N LEU A 234 -8.01 6.79 2.29
CA LEU A 234 -7.11 6.63 1.14
C LEU A 234 -6.34 7.91 0.81
N TRP A 235 -6.96 9.07 1.11
CA TRP A 235 -6.38 10.41 1.04
C TRP A 235 -7.19 11.37 1.93
N ARG A 236 -6.62 12.54 2.20
CA ARG A 236 -7.25 13.60 3.01
C ARG A 236 -6.95 14.98 2.44
#